data_34ae20f3b835fe2ba95914422d373545
#
_entry.id   34ae20f3b835fe2ba95914422d373545
#
_cell.length_a   1.000
_cell.length_b   1.000
_cell.length_c   1.000
_cell.angle_alpha   90.00
_cell.angle_beta   90.00
_cell.angle_gamma   90.00
#
_symmetry.space_group_name_H-M   'P 1'
#
loop_
_entity.id
_entity.type
_entity.pdbx_description
1 polymer ?
#
loop_
_entity_poly.entity_id
_entity_poly.type
_entity_poly.pdbx_seq_one_letter_code
_entity_poly.pdbx_strand_id
1 'polypeptide(L)'
;NVAHHGFNNLKGRDQVWAPLSKEEYDALPGYRKLLERIYRSGAGWGLYYFVELWWKKLYFATKRQIGSTRAKYKWDSVLVTAGMAGWVALVALVAYETGQSFWLLLLLGVVIPFAIWNVIMGFVVFVHHTHPNIAWFAKRQEWQRYRAYLTATVHVRFP
;
A
#
# COMPACT_ATOMS: atom_id res chain seq x y z
N ASN A 1 8.32 2.29 -4.47
CA ASN A 1 8.82 3.52 -3.87
C ASN A 1 9.41 4.50 -4.91
N VAL A 2 10.36 4.06 -5.78
CA VAL A 2 11.00 4.91 -6.80
C VAL A 2 9.98 5.56 -7.76
N ALA A 3 8.97 4.82 -8.22
CA ALA A 3 7.93 5.35 -9.10
C ALA A 3 7.07 6.41 -8.42
N HIS A 4 6.69 6.19 -7.15
CA HIS A 4 5.93 7.14 -6.36
C HIS A 4 6.71 8.45 -6.17
N HIS A 5 7.92 8.38 -5.62
CA HIS A 5 8.75 9.59 -5.45
C HIS A 5 9.20 10.22 -6.78
N GLY A 6 9.26 9.44 -7.86
CA GLY A 6 9.61 9.96 -9.20
C GLY A 6 8.48 10.69 -9.91
N PHE A 7 7.21 10.35 -9.60
CA PHE A 7 6.01 10.81 -10.30
C PHE A 7 4.87 11.17 -9.35
N ASN A 8 5.19 11.74 -8.21
CA ASN A 8 4.26 12.06 -7.14
C ASN A 8 2.98 12.72 -7.67
N ASN A 9 1.83 12.09 -7.39
CA ASN A 9 0.48 12.51 -7.77
C ASN A 9 0.24 12.72 -9.30
N LEU A 10 1.03 12.06 -10.16
CA LEU A 10 0.72 11.97 -11.58
C LEU A 10 -0.14 10.73 -11.85
N LYS A 11 -1.41 10.91 -12.21
CA LYS A 11 -2.33 9.80 -12.53
C LYS A 11 -1.73 8.85 -13.57
N GLY A 12 -1.86 7.55 -13.34
CA GLY A 12 -1.33 6.50 -14.21
C GLY A 12 0.18 6.24 -14.10
N ARG A 13 0.94 7.08 -13.41
CA ARG A 13 2.37 6.87 -13.10
C ARG A 13 2.62 6.69 -11.61
N ASP A 14 2.01 7.52 -10.79
CA ASP A 14 1.99 7.30 -9.35
C ASP A 14 1.06 6.11 -9.04
N GLN A 15 1.57 5.20 -8.24
CA GLN A 15 0.89 3.94 -7.91
C GLN A 15 0.10 4.01 -6.61
N VAL A 16 0.17 5.11 -5.90
CA VAL A 16 -0.56 5.29 -4.65
C VAL A 16 -2.05 5.62 -4.90
N TRP A 17 -2.77 5.86 -3.88
CA TRP A 17 -4.22 6.04 -3.86
C TRP A 17 -4.67 7.30 -4.63
N ALA A 18 -4.78 7.20 -5.95
CA ALA A 18 -5.29 8.29 -6.76
C ALA A 18 -6.80 8.46 -6.53
N PRO A 19 -7.30 9.69 -6.32
CA PRO A 19 -8.71 9.95 -6.27
C PRO A 19 -9.36 9.66 -7.63
N LEU A 20 -10.54 9.07 -7.61
CA LEU A 20 -11.37 8.87 -8.80
C LEU A 20 -12.18 10.12 -9.07
N SER A 21 -12.32 10.50 -10.33
CA SER A 21 -13.35 11.47 -10.71
C SER A 21 -14.74 10.83 -10.58
N LYS A 22 -15.80 11.66 -10.66
CA LYS A 22 -17.16 11.15 -10.64
C LYS A 22 -17.41 10.19 -11.80
N GLU A 23 -16.96 10.56 -13.00
CA GLU A 23 -17.10 9.76 -14.22
C GLU A 23 -16.33 8.44 -14.10
N GLU A 24 -15.09 8.47 -13.59
CA GLU A 24 -14.30 7.26 -13.33
C GLU A 24 -15.00 6.34 -12.33
N TYR A 25 -15.57 6.90 -11.26
CA TYR A 25 -16.32 6.11 -10.27
C TYR A 25 -17.61 5.54 -10.85
N ASP A 26 -18.39 6.34 -11.59
CA ASP A 26 -19.64 5.92 -12.17
C ASP A 26 -19.47 4.83 -13.25
N ALA A 27 -18.32 4.79 -13.92
CA ALA A 27 -17.95 3.76 -14.89
C ALA A 27 -17.52 2.43 -14.24
N LEU A 28 -17.27 2.39 -12.93
CA LEU A 28 -16.85 1.16 -12.26
C LEU A 28 -18.00 0.14 -12.19
N PRO A 29 -17.68 -1.16 -12.31
CA PRO A 29 -18.67 -2.21 -12.03
C PRO A 29 -19.07 -2.21 -10.55
N GLY A 30 -20.28 -2.72 -10.24
CA GLY A 30 -20.89 -2.63 -8.92
C GLY A 30 -20.00 -3.13 -7.77
N TYR A 31 -19.33 -4.27 -7.96
CA TYR A 31 -18.40 -4.81 -6.95
C TYR A 31 -17.20 -3.88 -6.67
N ARG A 32 -16.70 -3.17 -7.70
CA ARG A 32 -15.62 -2.20 -7.53
C ARG A 32 -16.09 -0.96 -6.80
N LYS A 33 -17.32 -0.49 -7.07
CA LYS A 33 -17.92 0.62 -6.30
C LYS A 33 -18.03 0.28 -4.82
N LEU A 34 -18.46 -0.95 -4.51
CA LEU A 34 -18.53 -1.43 -3.13
C LEU A 34 -17.15 -1.47 -2.48
N LEU A 35 -16.14 -2.01 -3.18
CA LEU A 35 -14.76 -2.04 -2.69
C LEU A 35 -14.20 -0.63 -2.44
N GLU A 36 -14.44 0.33 -3.36
CA GLU A 36 -13.99 1.72 -3.17
C GLU A 36 -14.65 2.37 -1.93
N ARG A 37 -15.92 2.07 -1.65
CA ARG A 37 -16.58 2.52 -0.42
C ARG A 37 -15.96 1.92 0.83
N ILE A 38 -15.70 0.61 0.82
CA ILE A 38 -15.05 -0.09 1.93
C ILE A 38 -13.64 0.49 2.14
N TYR A 39 -12.84 0.59 1.10
CA TYR A 39 -11.47 1.11 1.18
C TYR A 39 -11.39 2.53 1.75
N ARG A 40 -12.37 3.38 1.45
CA ARG A 40 -12.42 4.78 1.92
C ARG A 40 -13.08 4.94 3.28
N SER A 41 -13.60 3.86 3.87
CA SER A 41 -14.07 3.86 5.26
C SER A 41 -12.88 3.78 6.22
N GLY A 42 -13.06 4.26 7.46
CA GLY A 42 -12.01 4.21 8.47
C GLY A 42 -11.48 2.80 8.79
N ALA A 43 -12.30 1.77 8.56
CA ALA A 43 -11.90 0.37 8.73
C ALA A 43 -11.20 -0.22 7.47
N GLY A 44 -11.32 0.45 6.31
CA GLY A 44 -10.90 -0.09 5.03
C GLY A 44 -9.49 0.30 4.58
N TRP A 45 -8.85 1.27 5.22
CA TRP A 45 -7.52 1.74 4.81
C TRP A 45 -6.46 0.64 4.80
N GLY A 46 -6.44 -0.19 5.83
CA GLY A 46 -5.52 -1.32 5.91
C GLY A 46 -5.77 -2.35 4.82
N LEU A 47 -7.03 -2.63 4.51
CA LEU A 47 -7.40 -3.55 3.44
C LEU A 47 -6.96 -3.00 2.07
N TYR A 48 -7.17 -1.70 1.81
CA TYR A 48 -6.66 -1.07 0.60
C TYR A 48 -5.15 -1.19 0.48
N TYR A 49 -4.43 -0.83 1.55
CA TYR A 49 -2.97 -0.90 1.55
C TYR A 49 -2.49 -2.32 1.30
N PHE A 50 -3.05 -3.30 2.00
CA PHE A 50 -2.69 -4.71 1.83
C PHE A 50 -2.96 -5.20 0.41
N VAL A 51 -4.18 -5.02 -0.12
CA VAL A 51 -4.59 -5.62 -1.40
C VAL A 51 -4.07 -4.83 -2.59
N GLU A 52 -4.31 -3.51 -2.61
CA GLU A 52 -4.06 -2.71 -3.81
C GLU A 52 -2.61 -2.22 -3.90
N LEU A 53 -1.95 -1.97 -2.77
CA LEU A 53 -0.56 -1.51 -2.77
C LEU A 53 0.41 -2.65 -2.49
N TRP A 54 0.35 -3.25 -1.30
CA TRP A 54 1.34 -4.23 -0.89
C TRP A 54 1.30 -5.47 -1.77
N TRP A 55 0.14 -6.14 -1.89
CA TRP A 55 0.01 -7.37 -2.65
C TRP A 55 0.21 -7.17 -4.15
N LYS A 56 -0.58 -6.30 -4.77
CA LYS A 56 -0.60 -6.14 -6.24
C LYS A 56 0.58 -5.34 -6.80
N LYS A 57 1.10 -4.36 -6.06
CA LYS A 57 2.09 -3.42 -6.61
C LYS A 57 3.48 -3.57 -6.02
N LEU A 58 3.61 -4.02 -4.79
CA LEU A 58 4.91 -4.19 -4.14
C LEU A 58 5.37 -5.65 -4.22
N TYR A 59 4.53 -6.60 -3.82
CA TYR A 59 4.92 -8.00 -3.77
C TYR A 59 4.85 -8.66 -5.16
N PHE A 60 3.73 -8.52 -5.88
CA PHE A 60 3.54 -9.02 -7.25
C PHE A 60 3.62 -7.92 -8.30
N ALA A 61 4.63 -7.07 -8.22
CA ALA A 61 4.82 -5.97 -9.16
C ALA A 61 4.90 -6.44 -10.62
N THR A 62 4.13 -5.80 -11.51
CA THR A 62 4.08 -6.13 -12.94
C THR A 62 5.28 -5.58 -13.70
N LYS A 63 5.55 -6.13 -14.90
CA LYS A 63 6.62 -5.63 -15.81
C LYS A 63 6.51 -4.12 -16.07
N ARG A 64 5.29 -3.60 -16.20
CA ARG A 64 5.02 -2.18 -16.43
C ARG A 64 5.42 -1.30 -15.24
N GLN A 65 5.35 -1.84 -14.03
CA GLN A 65 5.67 -1.13 -12.79
C GLN A 65 7.17 -1.15 -12.48
N ILE A 66 7.87 -2.20 -12.89
CA ILE A 66 9.25 -2.48 -12.50
C ILE A 66 10.27 -2.01 -13.55
N GLY A 67 9.90 -1.97 -14.84
CA GLY A 67 10.81 -1.59 -15.92
C GLY A 67 12.07 -2.47 -15.98
N SER A 68 13.23 -1.84 -16.18
CA SER A 68 14.53 -2.52 -16.30
C SER A 68 15.09 -3.09 -14.99
N THR A 69 14.50 -2.75 -13.84
CA THR A 69 14.99 -3.17 -12.51
C THR A 69 14.33 -4.45 -11.98
N ARG A 70 13.71 -5.23 -12.87
CA ARG A 70 12.92 -6.43 -12.54
C ARG A 70 13.68 -7.47 -11.70
N ALA A 71 14.97 -7.65 -11.94
CA ALA A 71 15.77 -8.61 -11.18
C ALA A 71 15.84 -8.27 -9.68
N LYS A 72 16.04 -6.99 -9.34
CA LYS A 72 16.06 -6.51 -7.95
C LYS A 72 14.75 -6.79 -7.23
N TYR A 73 13.61 -6.50 -7.87
CA TYR A 73 12.30 -6.77 -7.27
C TYR A 73 12.01 -8.26 -7.05
N LYS A 74 12.52 -9.14 -7.88
CA LYS A 74 12.42 -10.58 -7.65
C LYS A 74 13.16 -10.99 -6.38
N TRP A 75 14.38 -10.49 -6.19
CA TRP A 75 15.15 -10.76 -4.98
C TRP A 75 14.48 -10.16 -3.74
N ASP A 76 13.92 -8.97 -3.82
CA ASP A 76 13.14 -8.38 -2.72
C ASP A 76 11.96 -9.28 -2.31
N SER A 77 11.18 -9.79 -3.26
CA SER A 77 10.08 -10.72 -2.97
C SER A 77 10.56 -12.04 -2.38
N VAL A 78 11.67 -12.57 -2.87
CA VAL A 78 12.30 -13.80 -2.33
C VAL A 78 12.76 -13.57 -0.89
N LEU A 79 13.45 -12.47 -0.63
CA LEU A 79 13.93 -12.12 0.71
C LEU A 79 12.79 -11.87 1.70
N VAL A 80 11.74 -11.17 1.27
CA VAL A 80 10.53 -10.97 2.09
C VAL A 80 9.88 -12.30 2.42
N THR A 81 9.74 -13.19 1.42
CA THR A 81 9.15 -14.52 1.63
C THR A 81 10.02 -15.37 2.57
N ALA A 82 11.32 -15.39 2.36
CA ALA A 82 12.25 -16.13 3.21
C ALA A 82 12.24 -15.59 4.65
N GLY A 83 12.22 -14.26 4.82
CA GLY A 83 12.12 -13.63 6.14
C GLY A 83 10.82 -13.98 6.86
N MET A 84 9.67 -13.95 6.14
CA MET A 84 8.39 -14.36 6.71
C MET A 84 8.38 -15.86 7.08
N ALA A 85 8.91 -16.73 6.22
CA ALA A 85 9.01 -18.15 6.50
C ALA A 85 9.90 -18.41 7.73
N GLY A 86 11.05 -17.73 7.82
CA GLY A 86 11.94 -17.81 8.98
C GLY A 86 11.28 -17.33 10.28
N TRP A 87 10.50 -16.24 10.19
CA TRP A 87 9.75 -15.74 11.35
C TRP A 87 8.67 -16.72 11.81
N VAL A 88 7.90 -17.31 10.87
CA VAL A 88 6.91 -18.34 11.19
C VAL A 88 7.57 -19.60 11.77
N ALA A 89 8.72 -20.00 11.26
CA ALA A 89 9.50 -21.11 11.80
C ALA A 89 9.97 -20.83 13.24
N LEU A 90 10.41 -19.60 13.51
CA LEU A 90 10.77 -19.18 14.86
C LEU A 90 9.57 -19.22 15.81
N VAL A 91 8.40 -18.75 15.37
CA VAL A 91 7.15 -18.83 16.15
C VAL A 91 6.80 -20.31 16.44
N ALA A 92 6.96 -21.20 15.46
CA ALA A 92 6.71 -22.62 15.63
C ALA A 92 7.69 -23.26 16.65
N LEU A 93 8.97 -22.88 16.59
CA LEU A 93 9.98 -23.33 17.55
C LEU A 93 9.64 -22.86 18.97
N VAL A 94 9.30 -21.59 19.14
CA VAL A 94 8.91 -21.04 20.45
C VAL A 94 7.65 -21.76 20.98
N ALA A 95 6.67 -22.02 20.11
CA ALA A 95 5.48 -22.78 20.50
C ALA A 95 5.85 -24.17 21.01
N TYR A 96 6.73 -24.86 20.31
CA TYR A 96 7.21 -26.19 20.69
C TYR A 96 7.96 -26.19 22.02
N GLU A 97 8.95 -25.30 22.18
CA GLU A 97 9.78 -25.21 23.38
C GLU A 97 8.98 -24.78 24.63
N THR A 98 7.95 -23.95 24.46
CA THR A 98 7.16 -23.40 25.59
C THR A 98 5.87 -24.16 25.86
N GLY A 99 5.49 -25.13 25.01
CA GLY A 99 4.18 -25.81 25.09
C GLY A 99 2.98 -24.92 24.78
N GLN A 100 3.22 -23.72 24.23
CA GLN A 100 2.16 -22.77 23.88
C GLN A 100 1.49 -23.15 22.55
N SER A 101 0.25 -22.70 22.37
CA SER A 101 -0.45 -22.90 21.09
C SER A 101 0.24 -22.17 19.95
N PHE A 102 0.68 -22.89 18.93
CA PHE A 102 1.24 -22.32 17.71
C PHE A 102 0.30 -21.28 17.08
N TRP A 103 -0.98 -21.59 17.00
CA TRP A 103 -1.98 -20.68 16.39
C TRP A 103 -2.17 -19.39 17.17
N LEU A 104 -2.09 -19.46 18.49
CA LEU A 104 -2.15 -18.26 19.33
C LEU A 104 -0.90 -17.39 19.12
N LEU A 105 0.28 -18.00 19.14
CA LEU A 105 1.54 -17.26 18.90
C LEU A 105 1.62 -16.72 17.48
N LEU A 106 1.15 -17.45 16.48
CA LEU A 106 1.07 -16.97 15.09
C LEU A 106 0.12 -15.78 14.98
N LEU A 107 -1.05 -15.85 15.61
CA LEU A 107 -2.01 -14.74 15.63
C LEU A 107 -1.41 -13.50 16.25
N LEU A 108 -0.82 -13.63 17.44
CA LEU A 108 -0.27 -12.49 18.20
C LEU A 108 1.06 -11.98 17.64
N GLY A 109 1.92 -12.86 17.15
CA GLY A 109 3.28 -12.53 16.70
C GLY A 109 3.41 -12.21 15.21
N VAL A 110 2.40 -12.54 14.40
CA VAL A 110 2.44 -12.33 12.93
C VAL A 110 1.19 -11.60 12.45
N VAL A 111 0.00 -12.20 12.64
CA VAL A 111 -1.21 -11.72 11.98
C VAL A 111 -1.64 -10.35 12.50
N ILE A 112 -1.71 -10.19 13.81
CA ILE A 112 -2.13 -8.92 14.43
C ILE A 112 -1.12 -7.79 14.16
N PRO A 113 0.20 -7.96 14.37
CA PRO A 113 1.17 -6.92 14.04
C PRO A 113 1.14 -6.54 12.55
N PHE A 114 1.02 -7.50 11.66
CA PHE A 114 0.91 -7.24 10.23
C PHE A 114 -0.39 -6.51 9.86
N ALA A 115 -1.51 -6.85 10.48
CA ALA A 115 -2.77 -6.14 10.28
C ALA A 115 -2.70 -4.68 10.78
N ILE A 116 -2.15 -4.46 11.99
CA ILE A 116 -1.93 -3.11 12.54
C ILE A 116 -1.03 -2.30 11.62
N TRP A 117 0.08 -2.87 11.16
CA TRP A 117 0.97 -2.20 10.22
C TRP A 117 0.26 -1.79 8.93
N ASN A 118 -0.57 -2.67 8.34
CA ASN A 118 -1.36 -2.33 7.15
C ASN A 118 -2.35 -1.20 7.41
N VAL A 119 -3.00 -1.17 8.58
CA VAL A 119 -3.93 -0.09 8.95
C VAL A 119 -3.19 1.24 9.07
N ILE A 120 -2.06 1.27 9.77
CA ILE A 120 -1.26 2.48 9.95
C ILE A 120 -0.76 2.99 8.59
N MET A 121 -0.17 2.12 7.78
CA MET A 121 0.33 2.49 6.46
C MET A 121 -0.79 2.92 5.50
N GLY A 122 -1.92 2.24 5.55
CA GLY A 122 -3.10 2.60 4.78
C GLY A 122 -3.65 3.96 5.17
N PHE A 123 -3.73 4.25 6.46
CA PHE A 123 -4.12 5.56 6.99
C PHE A 123 -3.17 6.67 6.52
N VAL A 124 -1.86 6.47 6.67
CA VAL A 124 -0.84 7.44 6.23
C VAL A 124 -0.98 7.72 4.74
N VAL A 125 -1.06 6.68 3.91
CA VAL A 125 -1.25 6.85 2.46
C VAL A 125 -2.57 7.55 2.13
N PHE A 126 -3.65 7.21 2.84
CA PHE A 126 -4.95 7.87 2.65
C PHE A 126 -4.87 9.37 2.94
N VAL A 127 -4.40 9.74 4.10
CA VAL A 127 -4.32 11.16 4.52
C VAL A 127 -3.42 11.97 3.60
N HIS A 128 -2.28 11.38 3.18
CA HIS A 128 -1.32 12.08 2.32
C HIS A 128 -1.79 12.28 0.89
N HIS A 129 -2.74 11.48 0.39
CA HIS A 129 -3.09 11.49 -1.05
C HIS A 129 -4.55 11.82 -1.36
N THR A 130 -5.45 11.80 -0.36
CA THR A 130 -6.88 12.00 -0.60
C THR A 130 -7.45 13.30 -0.03
N HIS A 131 -6.62 14.13 0.59
CA HIS A 131 -7.09 15.42 1.11
C HIS A 131 -7.53 16.35 -0.04
N PRO A 132 -8.65 17.09 0.09
CA PRO A 132 -9.20 17.93 -0.99
C PRO A 132 -8.21 18.97 -1.56
N ASN A 133 -7.28 19.46 -0.74
CA ASN A 133 -6.30 20.47 -1.14
C ASN A 133 -5.06 19.88 -1.82
N ILE A 134 -4.99 18.57 -1.98
CA ILE A 134 -3.85 17.91 -2.64
C ILE A 134 -4.05 17.92 -4.14
N ALA A 135 -3.09 18.51 -4.87
CA ALA A 135 -3.12 18.52 -6.32
C ALA A 135 -2.80 17.14 -6.89
N TRP A 136 -3.66 16.68 -7.81
CA TRP A 136 -3.43 15.54 -8.68
C TRP A 136 -3.39 15.99 -10.12
N PHE A 137 -2.41 15.48 -10.88
CA PHE A 137 -2.18 15.87 -12.26
C PHE A 137 -2.65 14.74 -13.19
N ALA A 138 -3.57 15.05 -14.09
CA ALA A 138 -4.05 14.10 -15.08
C ALA A 138 -3.07 13.93 -16.25
N LYS A 139 -2.42 15.02 -16.66
CA LYS A 139 -1.53 15.08 -17.82
C LYS A 139 -0.08 15.33 -17.43
N ARG A 140 0.83 14.69 -18.16
CA ARG A 140 2.28 14.84 -17.95
C ARG A 140 2.76 16.27 -18.19
N GLN A 141 2.14 17.00 -19.11
CA GLN A 141 2.49 18.38 -19.45
C GLN A 141 2.21 19.36 -18.30
N GLU A 142 1.18 19.08 -17.49
CA GLU A 142 0.78 19.92 -16.33
C GLU A 142 1.61 19.57 -15.09
N TRP A 143 2.27 18.42 -15.10
CA TRP A 143 3.05 17.93 -13.98
C TRP A 143 4.49 18.44 -14.03
N GLN A 144 4.89 19.15 -12.99
CA GLN A 144 6.28 19.55 -12.75
C GLN A 144 6.73 18.97 -11.42
N ARG A 145 7.87 18.30 -11.41
CA ARG A 145 8.36 17.56 -10.25
C ARG A 145 8.42 18.41 -8.98
N TYR A 146 9.02 19.61 -9.06
CA TYR A 146 9.13 20.50 -7.91
C TYR A 146 7.75 20.98 -7.41
N ARG A 147 6.84 21.30 -8.34
CA ARG A 147 5.47 21.73 -8.01
C ARG A 147 4.69 20.61 -7.34
N ALA A 148 4.82 19.38 -7.82
CA ALA A 148 4.19 18.21 -7.22
C ALA A 148 4.67 17.99 -5.78
N TYR A 149 5.95 18.13 -5.50
CA TYR A 149 6.46 18.05 -4.12
C TYR A 149 5.92 19.13 -3.20
N LEU A 150 5.68 20.34 -3.70
CA LEU A 150 5.17 21.45 -2.88
C LEU A 150 3.66 21.38 -2.64
N THR A 151 2.89 20.84 -3.59
CA THR A 151 1.41 20.88 -3.55
C THR A 151 0.75 19.54 -3.30
N ALA A 152 1.52 18.46 -3.31
CA ALA A 152 1.02 17.09 -3.23
C ALA A 152 1.34 16.39 -1.91
N THR A 153 1.75 17.13 -0.88
CA THR A 153 2.03 16.62 0.46
C THR A 153 1.20 17.34 1.50
N VAL A 154 0.76 16.62 2.53
CA VAL A 154 0.06 17.18 3.69
C VAL A 154 0.97 17.12 4.90
N HIS A 155 1.08 18.22 5.62
CA HIS A 155 1.63 18.21 6.96
C HIS A 155 0.55 17.78 7.95
N VAL A 156 0.64 16.56 8.44
CA VAL A 156 -0.22 16.09 9.54
C VAL A 156 0.39 16.57 10.85
N ARG A 157 -0.32 17.47 11.54
CA ARG A 157 0.02 17.84 12.92
C ARG A 157 -0.80 16.95 13.85
N PHE A 158 -0.11 16.19 14.67
CA PHE A 158 -0.75 15.51 15.80
C PHE A 158 -0.83 16.49 16.97
N PRO A 159 -1.90 16.44 17.76
CA PRO A 159 -2.04 17.24 18.98
C PRO A 159 -0.99 16.89 20.01
#